data_b01db692a745116152e73084c8ed5e00
#
_entry.id   b01db692a745116152e73084c8ed5e00
#
_cell.length_a   1.000
_cell.length_b   1.000
_cell.length_c   1.000
_cell.angle_alpha   90.00
_cell.angle_beta   90.00
_cell.angle_gamma   90.00
#
_symmetry.space_group_name_H-M   'P 1'
#
loop_
_entity.id
_entity.type
_entity.pdbx_description
1 polymer ?
#
loop_
_entity_poly.entity_id
_entity_poly.type
_entity_poly.pdbx_seq_one_letter_code
_entity_poly.pdbx_strand_id
1 'polypeptide(L)'
;RLCNVVFFSPEDLGIIKNGPSERRRFVDMELCQLDNFYLYNLNHYNKIVNQRNKLLKDMYMNPDLKETLTIWDMQLVSYGSKIIERRKLFVEQLNEIIYEIHKKLSGGREEIRIQYEPDVELDEFESKLRNSQDRDMRAKMTSVGPHRDDFSFLVGDVDIRTVSYTHLTLPTTSRV
;
A
#
# COMPACT_ATOMS: atom_id res chain seq x y z
N ARG A 1 19.20 -25.28 -12.33
CA ARG A 1 17.97 -24.79 -12.97
C ARG A 1 17.04 -24.35 -11.85
N LEU A 2 16.84 -23.04 -11.72
CA LEU A 2 15.81 -22.49 -10.87
C LEU A 2 14.46 -22.71 -11.55
N CYS A 3 13.54 -23.37 -10.88
CA CYS A 3 12.17 -23.56 -11.36
C CYS A 3 11.35 -22.38 -10.83
N ASN A 4 10.94 -21.48 -11.71
CA ASN A 4 9.98 -20.43 -11.35
C ASN A 4 8.58 -21.02 -11.48
N VAL A 5 7.90 -21.19 -10.36
CA VAL A 5 6.53 -21.70 -10.29
C VAL A 5 5.63 -20.55 -9.86
N VAL A 6 4.61 -20.26 -10.65
CA VAL A 6 3.52 -19.36 -10.25
C VAL A 6 2.34 -20.23 -9.83
N PHE A 7 1.91 -20.10 -8.60
CA PHE A 7 0.73 -20.76 -8.06
C PHE A 7 -0.37 -19.71 -7.90
N PHE A 8 -1.54 -19.95 -8.47
CA PHE A 8 -2.72 -19.10 -8.31
C PHE A 8 -3.78 -19.86 -7.52
N SER A 9 -4.29 -19.23 -6.49
CA SER A 9 -5.37 -19.76 -5.65
C SER A 9 -6.55 -18.79 -5.63
N PRO A 10 -7.79 -19.26 -5.39
CA PRO A 10 -8.97 -18.39 -5.26
C PRO A 10 -8.82 -17.34 -4.14
N GLU A 11 -8.00 -17.61 -3.13
CA GLU A 11 -7.68 -16.69 -2.05
C GLU A 11 -6.91 -15.45 -2.54
N ASP A 12 -6.16 -15.57 -3.64
CA ASP A 12 -5.41 -14.46 -4.25
C ASP A 12 -6.35 -13.36 -4.78
N LEU A 13 -7.61 -13.71 -5.08
CA LEU A 13 -8.65 -12.71 -5.36
C LEU A 13 -8.97 -11.82 -4.15
N GLY A 14 -8.56 -12.24 -2.96
CA GLY A 14 -8.67 -11.43 -1.75
C GLY A 14 -7.94 -10.09 -1.84
N ILE A 15 -6.89 -10.00 -2.66
CA ILE A 15 -6.16 -8.73 -2.87
C ILE A 15 -7.07 -7.63 -3.43
N ILE A 16 -8.05 -7.99 -4.25
CA ILE A 16 -9.03 -7.06 -4.82
C ILE A 16 -10.18 -6.80 -3.83
N LYS A 17 -10.68 -7.85 -3.19
CA LYS A 17 -11.88 -7.80 -2.34
C LYS A 17 -11.63 -7.29 -0.92
N ASN A 18 -10.45 -7.58 -0.39
CA ASN A 18 -10.07 -7.20 0.98
C ASN A 18 -9.69 -5.72 1.07
N GLY A 19 -9.52 -5.23 2.30
CA GLY A 19 -9.21 -3.83 2.55
C GLY A 19 -7.78 -3.42 2.16
N PRO A 20 -7.47 -2.11 2.25
CA PRO A 20 -6.17 -1.53 1.90
C PRO A 20 -4.97 -2.19 2.60
N SER A 21 -5.15 -2.70 3.81
CA SER A 21 -4.09 -3.37 4.58
C SER A 21 -3.56 -4.62 3.87
N GLU A 22 -4.44 -5.43 3.26
CA GLU A 22 -4.04 -6.63 2.54
C GLU A 22 -3.34 -6.29 1.23
N ARG A 23 -3.82 -5.26 0.51
CA ARG A 23 -3.16 -4.77 -0.71
C ARG A 23 -1.76 -4.26 -0.43
N ARG A 24 -1.57 -3.44 0.62
CA ARG A 24 -0.23 -3.00 1.05
C ARG A 24 0.66 -4.17 1.41
N ARG A 25 0.13 -5.11 2.22
CA ARG A 25 0.89 -6.29 2.64
C ARG A 25 1.40 -7.10 1.44
N PHE A 26 0.55 -7.29 0.42
CA PHE A 26 0.95 -7.99 -0.80
C PHE A 26 2.08 -7.26 -1.53
N VAL A 27 1.90 -5.96 -1.82
CA VAL A 27 2.93 -5.15 -2.48
C VAL A 27 4.23 -5.10 -1.67
N ASP A 28 4.13 -4.95 -0.35
CA ASP A 28 5.30 -4.94 0.51
C ASP A 28 6.03 -6.29 0.51
N MET A 29 5.31 -7.39 0.47
CA MET A 29 5.88 -8.73 0.40
C MET A 29 6.67 -8.93 -0.91
N GLU A 30 6.09 -8.56 -2.04
CA GLU A 30 6.75 -8.64 -3.34
C GLU A 30 7.99 -7.75 -3.41
N LEU A 31 7.86 -6.49 -2.99
CA LEU A 31 8.97 -5.55 -2.97
C LEU A 31 10.11 -5.98 -2.03
N CYS A 32 9.79 -6.54 -0.87
CA CYS A 32 10.80 -7.03 0.06
C CYS A 32 11.60 -8.21 -0.50
N GLN A 33 11.02 -9.02 -1.38
CA GLN A 33 11.73 -10.11 -2.06
C GLN A 33 12.65 -9.59 -3.18
N LEU A 34 12.26 -8.52 -3.84
CA LEU A 34 12.96 -7.94 -4.98
C LEU A 34 14.05 -6.93 -4.57
N ASP A 35 13.89 -6.28 -3.41
CA ASP A 35 14.68 -5.11 -3.03
C ASP A 35 14.98 -5.08 -1.52
N ASN A 36 16.23 -5.42 -1.18
CA ASN A 36 16.70 -5.38 0.21
C ASN A 36 16.70 -3.97 0.82
N PHE A 37 16.83 -2.92 -0.01
CA PHE A 37 16.74 -1.53 0.44
C PHE A 37 15.32 -1.18 0.84
N TYR A 38 14.34 -1.67 0.07
CA TYR A 38 12.93 -1.51 0.45
C TYR A 38 12.63 -2.19 1.77
N LEU A 39 13.05 -3.45 1.94
CA LEU A 39 12.90 -4.20 3.19
C LEU A 39 13.51 -3.45 4.38
N TYR A 40 14.72 -2.91 4.21
CA TYR A 40 15.39 -2.11 5.25
C TYR A 40 14.56 -0.87 5.62
N ASN A 41 14.14 -0.08 4.63
CA ASN A 41 13.37 1.13 4.85
C ASN A 41 12.00 0.84 5.48
N LEU A 42 11.30 -0.20 5.03
CA LEU A 42 10.01 -0.61 5.58
C LEU A 42 10.10 -1.01 7.05
N ASN A 43 11.12 -1.79 7.41
CA ASN A 43 11.35 -2.20 8.79
C ASN A 43 11.65 -1.01 9.71
N HIS A 44 12.46 -0.04 9.25
CA HIS A 44 12.76 1.16 10.02
C HIS A 44 11.53 2.05 10.15
N TYR A 45 10.82 2.27 9.05
CA TYR A 45 9.59 3.03 9.03
C TYR A 45 8.55 2.49 10.03
N ASN A 46 8.30 1.17 10.02
CA ASN A 46 7.36 0.54 10.92
C ASN A 46 7.78 0.68 12.41
N LYS A 47 9.08 0.56 12.71
CA LYS A 47 9.60 0.83 14.06
C LYS A 47 9.35 2.27 14.48
N ILE A 48 9.60 3.24 13.58
CA ILE A 48 9.39 4.67 13.85
C ILE A 48 7.91 4.97 14.08
N VAL A 49 7.00 4.45 13.24
CA VAL A 49 5.55 4.59 13.46
C VAL A 49 5.15 4.09 14.84
N ASN A 50 5.65 2.93 15.25
CA ASN A 50 5.35 2.35 16.56
C ASN A 50 5.90 3.22 17.71
N GLN A 51 7.14 3.73 17.60
CA GLN A 51 7.74 4.60 18.61
C GLN A 51 7.02 5.94 18.69
N ARG A 52 6.70 6.54 17.53
CA ARG A 52 5.91 7.77 17.46
C ARG A 52 4.52 7.58 18.09
N ASN A 53 3.84 6.49 17.80
CA ASN A 53 2.53 6.18 18.39
C ASN A 53 2.61 5.96 19.91
N LYS A 54 3.70 5.40 20.42
CA LYS A 54 3.97 5.30 21.84
C LYS A 54 4.17 6.68 22.45
N LEU A 55 5.02 7.51 21.84
CA LEU A 55 5.25 8.89 22.28
C LEU A 55 3.94 9.69 22.34
N LEU A 56 3.08 9.60 21.31
CA LEU A 56 1.79 10.28 21.26
C LEU A 56 0.86 9.88 22.42
N LYS A 57 0.96 8.64 22.90
CA LYS A 57 0.22 8.19 24.10
C LYS A 57 0.80 8.79 25.38
N ASP A 58 2.13 8.84 25.48
CA ASP A 58 2.84 9.31 26.67
C ASP A 58 2.77 10.84 26.80
N MET A 59 2.67 11.58 25.69
CA MET A 59 2.51 13.05 25.66
C MET A 59 1.24 13.55 26.33
N TYR A 60 0.21 12.70 26.43
CA TYR A 60 -1.01 13.04 27.17
C TYR A 60 -0.72 13.34 28.66
N MET A 61 0.28 12.67 29.23
CA MET A 61 0.71 12.85 30.61
C MET A 61 1.91 13.82 30.74
N ASN A 62 2.71 13.99 29.68
CA ASN A 62 3.94 14.78 29.68
C ASN A 62 4.03 15.65 28.41
N PRO A 63 3.47 16.86 28.40
CA PRO A 63 3.44 17.76 27.24
C PRO A 63 4.84 18.18 26.74
N ASP A 64 5.86 18.15 27.62
CA ASP A 64 7.24 18.54 27.30
C ASP A 64 7.92 17.61 26.28
N LEU A 65 7.32 16.45 26.01
CA LEU A 65 7.82 15.50 24.99
C LEU A 65 7.57 15.98 23.54
N LYS A 66 6.98 17.15 23.34
CA LYS A 66 6.64 17.68 22.00
C LYS A 66 7.89 17.90 21.11
N GLU A 67 9.01 18.31 21.71
CA GLU A 67 10.27 18.46 20.96
C GLU A 67 10.79 17.11 20.41
N THR A 68 10.59 16.05 21.17
CA THR A 68 10.98 14.69 20.76
C THR A 68 10.16 14.22 19.56
N LEU A 69 8.89 14.67 19.41
CA LEU A 69 8.04 14.32 18.28
C LEU A 69 8.64 14.75 16.94
N THR A 70 9.27 15.92 16.90
CA THR A 70 9.91 16.45 15.69
C THR A 70 11.01 15.53 15.17
N ILE A 71 11.78 14.90 16.05
CA ILE A 71 12.83 13.96 15.67
C ILE A 71 12.24 12.72 15.01
N TRP A 72 11.15 12.19 15.56
CA TRP A 72 10.42 11.05 14.97
C TRP A 72 9.76 11.42 13.65
N ASP A 73 9.23 12.63 13.53
CA ASP A 73 8.61 13.13 12.29
C ASP A 73 9.64 13.21 11.16
N MET A 74 10.82 13.75 11.42
CA MET A 74 11.92 13.81 10.42
C MET A 74 12.35 12.42 9.95
N GLN A 75 12.49 11.47 10.88
CA GLN A 75 12.84 10.09 10.51
C GLN A 75 11.70 9.41 9.75
N LEU A 76 10.46 9.63 10.14
CA LEU A 76 9.28 9.08 9.48
C LEU A 76 9.21 9.55 8.02
N VAL A 77 9.44 10.84 7.78
CA VAL A 77 9.50 11.42 6.42
C VAL A 77 10.65 10.80 5.64
N SER A 78 11.84 10.72 6.22
CA SER A 78 13.03 10.20 5.54
C SER A 78 12.89 8.76 5.04
N TYR A 79 12.34 7.86 5.86
CA TYR A 79 12.12 6.46 5.46
C TYR A 79 10.84 6.29 4.66
N GLY A 80 9.78 7.02 4.99
CA GLY A 80 8.50 6.94 4.31
C GLY A 80 8.55 7.42 2.87
N SER A 81 9.31 8.49 2.58
CA SER A 81 9.51 8.97 1.20
C SER A 81 10.13 7.90 0.30
N LYS A 82 11.11 7.16 0.79
CA LYS A 82 11.74 6.07 0.03
C LYS A 82 10.77 4.92 -0.26
N ILE A 83 9.83 4.66 0.65
CA ILE A 83 8.78 3.66 0.45
C ILE A 83 7.82 4.11 -0.65
N ILE A 84 7.36 5.38 -0.59
CA ILE A 84 6.45 5.97 -1.58
C ILE A 84 7.07 5.94 -2.98
N GLU A 85 8.31 6.43 -3.11
CA GLU A 85 9.07 6.41 -4.38
C GLU A 85 9.16 5.01 -4.95
N ARG A 86 9.53 4.05 -4.12
CA ARG A 86 9.74 2.67 -4.58
C ARG A 86 8.44 1.98 -4.98
N ARG A 87 7.34 2.23 -4.25
CA ARG A 87 6.01 1.72 -4.61
C ARG A 87 5.54 2.31 -5.93
N LYS A 88 5.72 3.62 -6.15
CA LYS A 88 5.37 4.31 -7.40
C LYS A 88 6.10 3.68 -8.58
N LEU A 89 7.41 3.57 -8.49
CA LEU A 89 8.23 2.93 -9.53
C LEU A 89 7.83 1.46 -9.78
N PHE A 90 7.53 0.71 -8.73
CA PHE A 90 7.11 -0.69 -8.85
C PHE A 90 5.79 -0.82 -9.61
N VAL A 91 4.81 0.02 -9.31
CA VAL A 91 3.51 0.01 -9.99
C VAL A 91 3.65 0.41 -11.46
N GLU A 92 4.51 1.39 -11.77
CA GLU A 92 4.82 1.77 -13.15
C GLU A 92 5.39 0.58 -13.94
N GLN A 93 6.44 -0.07 -13.41
CA GLN A 93 7.05 -1.26 -14.02
C GLN A 93 6.07 -2.44 -14.15
N LEU A 94 5.23 -2.64 -13.13
CA LEU A 94 4.24 -3.72 -13.14
C LEU A 94 3.18 -3.50 -14.21
N ASN A 95 2.75 -2.25 -14.42
CA ASN A 95 1.77 -1.91 -15.46
C ASN A 95 2.30 -2.17 -16.87
N GLU A 96 3.58 -1.93 -17.15
CA GLU A 96 4.20 -2.27 -18.44
C GLU A 96 4.09 -3.79 -18.70
N ILE A 97 4.38 -4.61 -17.69
CA ILE A 97 4.30 -6.07 -17.80
C ILE A 97 2.84 -6.53 -17.95
N ILE A 98 1.94 -6.00 -17.14
CA ILE A 98 0.51 -6.35 -17.17
C ILE A 98 -0.08 -6.03 -18.53
N TYR A 99 0.21 -4.86 -19.08
CA TYR A 99 -0.28 -4.43 -20.39
C TYR A 99 0.08 -5.45 -21.47
N GLU A 100 1.35 -5.86 -21.56
CA GLU A 100 1.83 -6.80 -22.56
C GLU A 100 1.17 -8.20 -22.41
N ILE A 101 1.05 -8.67 -21.18
CA ILE A 101 0.43 -9.99 -20.91
C ILE A 101 -1.06 -9.94 -21.21
N HIS A 102 -1.76 -8.94 -20.72
CA HIS A 102 -3.21 -8.84 -20.86
C HIS A 102 -3.64 -8.62 -22.32
N LYS A 103 -2.90 -7.82 -23.08
CA LYS A 103 -3.13 -7.63 -24.52
C LYS A 103 -3.09 -8.95 -25.29
N LYS A 104 -2.16 -9.86 -24.91
CA LYS A 104 -2.06 -11.19 -25.53
C LYS A 104 -3.24 -12.10 -25.16
N LEU A 105 -3.74 -12.00 -23.92
CA LEU A 105 -4.83 -12.84 -23.41
C LEU A 105 -6.21 -12.38 -23.87
N SER A 106 -6.47 -11.06 -23.83
CA SER A 106 -7.79 -10.48 -24.14
C SER A 106 -8.00 -10.15 -25.62
N GLY A 107 -6.93 -10.24 -26.42
CA GLY A 107 -6.92 -9.75 -27.80
C GLY A 107 -7.05 -8.22 -27.88
N GLY A 108 -6.66 -7.50 -26.83
CA GLY A 108 -6.68 -6.03 -26.76
C GLY A 108 -8.04 -5.41 -26.52
N ARG A 109 -9.02 -6.20 -26.05
CA ARG A 109 -10.41 -5.73 -25.84
C ARG A 109 -10.55 -4.91 -24.56
N GLU A 110 -9.71 -5.14 -23.59
CA GLU A 110 -9.76 -4.48 -22.27
C GLU A 110 -8.35 -4.10 -21.86
N GLU A 111 -8.22 -3.02 -21.12
CA GLU A 111 -6.95 -2.57 -20.52
C GLU A 111 -7.04 -2.74 -19.02
N ILE A 112 -6.09 -3.47 -18.44
CA ILE A 112 -5.95 -3.61 -16.99
C ILE A 112 -4.77 -2.77 -16.53
N ARG A 113 -4.97 -2.01 -15.47
CA ARG A 113 -3.90 -1.28 -14.80
C ARG A 113 -4.06 -1.26 -13.29
N ILE A 114 -2.94 -1.17 -12.60
CA ILE A 114 -2.88 -0.90 -11.17
C ILE A 114 -2.57 0.58 -10.99
N GLN A 115 -3.26 1.23 -10.07
CA GLN A 115 -2.97 2.61 -9.70
C GLN A 115 -2.53 2.65 -8.24
N TYR A 116 -1.40 3.28 -7.98
CA TYR A 116 -0.94 3.57 -6.63
C TYR A 116 -1.63 4.84 -6.12
N GLU A 117 -2.23 4.75 -4.96
CA GLU A 117 -2.95 5.83 -4.28
C GLU A 117 -2.20 6.17 -2.97
N PRO A 118 -1.18 7.04 -3.04
CA PRO A 118 -0.46 7.45 -1.83
C PRO A 118 -1.37 8.29 -0.93
N ASP A 119 -1.33 8.07 0.38
CA ASP A 119 -2.00 8.93 1.36
C ASP A 119 -1.43 10.35 1.35
N VAL A 120 -0.16 10.48 0.96
CA VAL A 120 0.54 11.76 0.88
C VAL A 120 1.57 11.75 -0.24
N GLU A 121 1.63 12.86 -1.00
CA GLU A 121 2.68 13.07 -1.99
C GLU A 121 4.01 13.44 -1.33
N LEU A 122 5.12 13.19 -2.03
CA LEU A 122 6.48 13.33 -1.48
C LEU A 122 6.81 14.76 -1.02
N ASP A 123 6.42 15.74 -1.81
CA ASP A 123 6.65 17.18 -1.56
C ASP A 123 5.78 17.73 -0.41
N GLU A 124 4.65 17.11 -0.14
CA GLU A 124 3.73 17.50 0.92
C GLU A 124 3.93 16.71 2.23
N PHE A 125 4.74 15.65 2.25
CA PHE A 125 4.77 14.71 3.37
C PHE A 125 5.15 15.39 4.68
N GLU A 126 6.22 16.19 4.71
CA GLU A 126 6.63 16.88 5.93
C GLU A 126 5.57 17.85 6.41
N SER A 127 5.00 18.66 5.50
CA SER A 127 3.99 19.66 5.85
C SER A 127 2.69 19.03 6.34
N LYS A 128 2.23 17.97 5.67
CA LYS A 128 1.00 17.26 6.01
C LYS A 128 1.13 16.52 7.35
N LEU A 129 2.31 15.91 7.60
CA LEU A 129 2.60 15.27 8.88
C LEU A 129 2.63 16.30 10.03
N ARG A 130 3.28 17.44 9.83
CA ARG A 130 3.32 18.55 10.81
C ARG A 130 1.92 19.07 11.12
N ASN A 131 1.11 19.29 10.10
CA ASN A 131 -0.28 19.77 10.25
C ASN A 131 -1.21 18.73 10.91
N SER A 132 -0.84 17.45 10.86
CA SER A 132 -1.61 16.37 11.49
C SER A 132 -1.32 16.19 12.98
N GLN A 133 -0.30 16.83 13.56
CA GLN A 133 0.16 16.58 14.92
C GLN A 133 -0.96 16.67 15.98
N ASP A 134 -1.80 17.71 15.93
CA ASP A 134 -2.89 17.88 16.89
C ASP A 134 -3.96 16.78 16.78
N ARG A 135 -4.22 16.30 15.56
CA ARG A 135 -5.12 15.16 15.31
C ARG A 135 -4.49 13.87 15.81
N ASP A 136 -3.21 13.66 15.52
CA ASP A 136 -2.45 12.48 15.92
C ASP A 136 -2.34 12.38 17.45
N MET A 137 -2.13 13.51 18.16
CA MET A 137 -2.11 13.55 19.62
C MET A 137 -3.46 13.13 20.20
N ARG A 138 -4.58 13.62 19.64
CA ARG A 138 -5.93 13.24 20.09
C ARG A 138 -6.23 11.78 19.80
N ALA A 139 -5.86 11.31 18.62
CA ALA A 139 -6.07 9.92 18.19
C ALA A 139 -5.06 8.93 18.77
N LYS A 140 -3.95 9.43 19.35
CA LYS A 140 -2.81 8.65 19.87
C LYS A 140 -2.20 7.72 18.82
N MET A 141 -2.23 8.14 17.55
CA MET A 141 -1.77 7.35 16.42
C MET A 141 -1.34 8.25 15.26
N THR A 142 -0.37 7.79 14.49
CA THR A 142 0.08 8.45 13.25
C THR A 142 -0.99 8.28 12.17
N SER A 143 -1.44 9.38 11.59
CA SER A 143 -2.53 9.39 10.61
C SER A 143 -2.10 9.69 9.19
N VAL A 144 -0.83 9.99 8.94
CA VAL A 144 -0.28 10.36 7.63
C VAL A 144 0.93 9.50 7.29
N GLY A 145 1.01 9.03 6.05
CA GLY A 145 2.18 8.32 5.51
C GLY A 145 1.87 6.98 4.85
N PRO A 146 2.90 6.29 4.31
CA PRO A 146 2.74 5.10 3.48
C PRO A 146 2.04 3.90 4.14
N HIS A 147 1.88 3.87 5.45
CA HIS A 147 1.04 2.89 6.13
C HIS A 147 -0.47 3.13 5.94
N ARG A 148 -0.87 4.21 5.25
CA ARG A 148 -2.25 4.58 4.89
C ARG A 148 -2.54 4.50 3.40
N ASP A 149 -1.52 4.26 2.58
CA ASP A 149 -1.68 4.13 1.13
C ASP A 149 -2.69 3.06 0.72
N ASP A 150 -3.16 3.17 -0.52
CA ASP A 150 -3.95 2.12 -1.16
C ASP A 150 -3.48 1.84 -2.59
N PHE A 151 -4.04 0.80 -3.18
CA PHE A 151 -3.84 0.41 -4.57
C PHE A 151 -5.20 0.10 -5.18
N SER A 152 -5.51 0.69 -6.34
CA SER A 152 -6.68 0.37 -7.11
C SER A 152 -6.34 -0.49 -8.33
N PHE A 153 -7.33 -1.24 -8.77
CA PHE A 153 -7.23 -2.13 -9.92
C PHE A 153 -8.32 -1.71 -10.92
N LEU A 154 -7.90 -1.24 -12.08
CA LEU A 154 -8.79 -0.67 -13.09
C LEU A 154 -8.87 -1.60 -14.29
N VAL A 155 -10.08 -1.82 -14.79
CA VAL A 155 -10.37 -2.44 -16.09
C VAL A 155 -11.05 -1.38 -16.94
N GLY A 156 -10.34 -0.85 -17.91
CA GLY A 156 -10.72 0.41 -18.53
C GLY A 156 -10.77 1.52 -17.47
N ASP A 157 -11.93 2.18 -17.36
CA ASP A 157 -12.18 3.23 -16.36
C ASP A 157 -12.91 2.73 -15.09
N VAL A 158 -13.13 1.42 -14.98
CA VAL A 158 -13.89 0.83 -13.87
C VAL A 158 -12.95 0.29 -12.82
N ASP A 159 -13.05 0.80 -11.58
CA ASP A 159 -12.37 0.23 -10.43
C ASP A 159 -13.07 -1.07 -9.98
N ILE A 160 -12.37 -2.19 -10.16
CA ILE A 160 -12.95 -3.52 -9.87
C ILE A 160 -13.10 -3.81 -8.37
N ARG A 161 -12.52 -2.99 -7.48
CA ARG A 161 -12.78 -3.06 -6.02
C ARG A 161 -14.23 -2.74 -5.70
N THR A 162 -14.88 -1.91 -6.53
CA THR A 162 -16.26 -1.44 -6.32
C THR A 162 -17.30 -2.32 -6.99
N VAL A 163 -16.89 -3.23 -7.88
CA VAL A 163 -17.81 -4.13 -8.59
C VAL A 163 -18.30 -5.23 -7.65
N SER A 164 -19.58 -5.20 -7.33
CA SER A 164 -20.22 -6.26 -6.55
C SER A 164 -20.37 -7.52 -7.41
N TYR A 165 -19.64 -8.58 -7.11
CA TYR A 165 -19.71 -9.88 -7.81
C TYR A 165 -20.96 -10.68 -7.43
N THR A 166 -22.15 -10.08 -7.51
CA THR A 166 -23.41 -10.77 -7.23
C THR A 166 -23.84 -11.75 -8.32
N HIS A 167 -23.11 -11.85 -9.44
CA HIS A 167 -23.51 -12.65 -10.60
C HIS A 167 -22.48 -13.67 -11.13
N LEU A 168 -21.45 -14.01 -10.37
CA LEU A 168 -20.61 -15.18 -10.70
C LEU A 168 -21.13 -16.44 -10.00
N THR A 169 -22.39 -16.80 -10.22
CA THR A 169 -22.84 -18.17 -10.07
C THR A 169 -22.41 -18.93 -11.32
N LEU A 170 -21.41 -19.80 -11.19
CA LEU A 170 -21.13 -20.80 -12.21
C LEU A 170 -22.42 -21.56 -12.52
N PRO A 171 -22.79 -21.77 -13.79
CA PRO A 171 -23.92 -22.62 -14.12
C PRO A 171 -23.60 -24.04 -13.64
N THR A 172 -24.29 -24.48 -12.60
CA THR A 172 -24.28 -25.87 -12.18
C THR A 172 -24.98 -26.65 -13.28
N THR A 173 -24.19 -27.27 -14.17
CA THR A 173 -24.70 -28.27 -15.09
C THR A 173 -25.12 -29.49 -14.25
N SER A 174 -26.40 -29.54 -13.89
CA SER A 174 -27.07 -30.78 -13.49
C SER A 174 -27.10 -31.68 -14.72
N ARG A 175 -26.26 -32.71 -14.76
CA ARG A 175 -26.50 -33.85 -15.63
C ARG A 175 -27.49 -34.77 -14.92
N VAL A 176 -28.67 -34.91 -15.54
CA VAL A 176 -29.57 -36.04 -15.33
C VAL A 176 -29.01 -37.22 -16.09
#